data_37d0a97b04936bf29f0cef7f8705e38c
#
_entry.id   37d0a97b04936bf29f0cef7f8705e38c
#
_cell.length_a   1.000
_cell.length_b   1.000
_cell.length_c   1.000
_cell.angle_alpha   90.00
_cell.angle_beta   90.00
_cell.angle_gamma   90.00
#
_symmetry.space_group_name_H-M   'P 1'
#
loop_
_entity.id
_entity.type
_entity.pdbx_description
1 polymer ?
#
loop_
_entity_poly.entity_id
_entity_poly.type
_entity_poly.pdbx_seq_one_letter_code
_entity_poly.pdbx_strand_id
1 'polypeptide(L)'
;MKKRLFFVLILAIALTGYMVFTGSNGYGKESAAGYGDAAAAPASAEKAPAVVAKVELSKKPVTFNGIAYIAGHGGHIAIIDMRTMKSPTDVEKGRIVINEAGSEMEGKIAGMSFEKVVKAGGMHGQTLVTEGGDKVLVVGTLDGDVYKVDLKTDKKTGPWKVGEKFCGAIVGPDGKVYFEDMANGNVYVWDSKTLKTADKMPVGKAVCGIQWTKNAKKAYITDMPTGVVYVYDWKTKKKIKEITSPEMTFIHQDRMTPDGRYLWVSAPNEFDPGLKPGTHKSQVIIIDTTKDEIVKRIILPDNIRPHDFAFTADGKYALLSSRTYGDDSKLVVLDRKNDHIVEEVSACKSCHQPNGIEVKMDKGSPLLCGITVDWHPGK
;
A
#
# COMPACT_ATOMS: atom_id res chain seq x y z
N MET A 1 -28.59 40.23 61.64
CA MET A 1 -27.17 39.95 61.42
C MET A 1 -26.95 39.66 59.92
N LYS A 2 -26.42 40.66 59.20
CA LYS A 2 -26.26 40.62 57.72
C LYS A 2 -24.81 40.25 57.40
N LYS A 3 -24.58 39.14 56.67
CA LYS A 3 -23.28 38.81 56.10
C LYS A 3 -23.28 39.25 54.65
N ARG A 4 -22.35 40.14 54.29
CA ARG A 4 -22.06 40.64 52.94
C ARG A 4 -21.18 39.63 52.23
N LEU A 5 -21.59 39.23 51.04
CA LEU A 5 -20.77 38.43 50.12
C LEU A 5 -20.01 39.36 49.19
N PHE A 6 -18.69 39.23 49.18
CA PHE A 6 -17.80 39.94 48.22
C PHE A 6 -17.69 39.11 46.96
N PHE A 7 -18.08 39.68 45.83
CA PHE A 7 -17.76 39.14 44.52
C PHE A 7 -16.41 39.72 44.03
N VAL A 8 -15.44 38.87 43.76
CA VAL A 8 -14.20 39.22 43.06
C VAL A 8 -14.40 38.87 41.58
N LEU A 9 -14.43 39.89 40.75
CA LEU A 9 -14.47 39.77 39.29
C LEU A 9 -13.06 39.63 38.76
N ILE A 10 -12.65 38.46 38.34
CA ILE A 10 -11.40 38.26 37.60
C ILE A 10 -11.66 38.42 36.11
N LEU A 11 -11.14 39.52 35.55
CA LEU A 11 -11.17 39.82 34.12
C LEU A 11 -10.03 39.02 33.44
N ALA A 12 -10.38 37.93 32.75
CA ALA A 12 -9.44 37.21 31.88
C ALA A 12 -9.45 37.86 30.50
N ILE A 13 -8.36 38.56 30.15
CA ILE A 13 -8.11 39.05 28.81
C ILE A 13 -7.66 37.89 27.94
N ALA A 14 -8.55 37.42 27.07
CA ALA A 14 -8.21 36.45 26.05
C ALA A 14 -7.51 37.18 24.88
N LEU A 15 -6.21 37.08 24.80
CA LEU A 15 -5.46 37.40 23.58
C LEU A 15 -5.72 36.31 22.56
N THR A 16 -6.60 36.57 21.62
CA THR A 16 -6.78 35.74 20.41
C THR A 16 -5.61 35.96 19.46
N GLY A 17 -4.59 35.12 19.62
CA GLY A 17 -3.56 34.97 18.60
C GLY A 17 -4.13 34.21 17.41
N TYR A 18 -4.44 34.90 16.31
CA TYR A 18 -4.72 34.28 15.03
C TYR A 18 -3.42 33.66 14.50
N MET A 19 -3.22 32.37 14.70
CA MET A 19 -2.27 31.63 13.90
C MET A 19 -2.92 31.31 12.56
N VAL A 20 -2.49 32.01 11.54
CA VAL A 20 -2.77 31.65 10.15
C VAL A 20 -1.97 30.38 9.86
N PHE A 21 -2.61 29.24 9.99
CA PHE A 21 -2.07 27.99 9.45
C PHE A 21 -2.24 28.01 7.93
N THR A 22 -1.18 28.41 7.22
CA THR A 22 -1.07 28.09 5.79
C THR A 22 -0.95 26.56 5.70
N GLY A 23 -2.01 25.92 5.24
CA GLY A 23 -2.07 24.47 5.08
C GLY A 23 -1.08 23.99 4.03
N SER A 24 0.10 23.56 4.48
CA SER A 24 0.95 22.66 3.71
C SER A 24 0.51 21.24 4.03
N ASN A 25 0.23 20.46 3.00
CA ASN A 25 -0.20 19.08 3.06
C ASN A 25 0.65 18.27 4.06
N GLY A 26 0.08 17.92 5.22
CA GLY A 26 0.77 17.29 6.34
C GLY A 26 1.33 15.89 6.08
N TYR A 27 1.11 15.34 4.91
CA TYR A 27 1.56 14.00 4.51
C TYR A 27 3.08 13.87 4.44
N GLY A 28 3.78 14.93 3.96
CA GLY A 28 5.22 14.89 3.79
C GLY A 28 6.03 15.11 5.07
N LYS A 29 5.44 15.71 6.10
CA LYS A 29 6.22 16.10 7.29
C LYS A 29 6.36 15.01 8.35
N GLU A 30 5.35 14.19 8.59
CA GLU A 30 5.48 13.14 9.62
C GLU A 30 6.19 11.88 9.10
N SER A 31 6.01 11.51 7.83
CA SER A 31 6.82 10.45 7.23
C SER A 31 8.28 10.86 7.02
N ALA A 32 8.54 12.16 6.75
CA ALA A 32 9.89 12.69 6.59
C ALA A 32 10.63 12.90 7.93
N ALA A 33 9.93 13.15 9.03
CA ALA A 33 10.59 13.35 10.34
C ALA A 33 11.23 12.06 10.91
N GLY A 34 10.83 10.89 10.41
CA GLY A 34 11.45 9.60 10.76
C GLY A 34 12.58 9.15 9.81
N TYR A 35 12.71 9.80 8.67
CA TYR A 35 13.71 9.46 7.67
C TYR A 35 14.79 10.57 7.65
N GLY A 36 15.86 10.42 8.39
CA GLY A 36 17.00 11.34 8.33
C GLY A 36 17.43 11.61 6.89
N ASP A 37 18.14 12.72 6.64
CA ASP A 37 18.55 13.20 5.32
C ASP A 37 18.87 12.06 4.35
N ALA A 38 18.09 11.94 3.28
CA ALA A 38 18.32 10.97 2.23
C ALA A 38 19.67 11.29 1.58
N ALA A 39 20.68 10.49 1.86
CA ALA A 39 21.93 10.57 1.14
C ALA A 39 21.63 10.36 -0.35
N ALA A 40 22.14 11.25 -1.22
CA ALA A 40 21.99 11.13 -2.64
C ALA A 40 22.42 9.71 -3.09
N ALA A 41 21.58 9.03 -3.88
CA ALA A 41 21.91 7.73 -4.41
C ALA A 41 23.24 7.78 -5.18
N PRO A 42 24.12 6.79 -5.06
CA PRO A 42 25.38 6.79 -5.77
C PRO A 42 25.14 6.81 -7.29
N ALA A 43 25.83 7.69 -8.01
CA ALA A 43 25.75 7.78 -9.46
C ALA A 43 26.18 6.44 -10.08
N SER A 44 25.26 5.74 -10.72
CA SER A 44 25.56 4.50 -11.45
C SER A 44 26.05 4.82 -12.86
N ALA A 45 26.91 3.95 -13.41
CA ALA A 45 27.40 4.06 -14.77
C ALA A 45 26.24 4.17 -15.78
N GLU A 46 26.41 5.02 -16.78
CA GLU A 46 25.45 5.30 -17.83
C GLU A 46 25.07 4.00 -18.58
N LYS A 47 23.86 3.51 -18.36
CA LYS A 47 23.32 2.34 -19.05
C LYS A 47 22.35 2.79 -20.12
N ALA A 48 22.12 1.93 -21.11
CA ALA A 48 21.13 2.18 -22.15
C ALA A 48 19.78 2.60 -21.52
N PRO A 49 19.15 3.66 -22.02
CA PRO A 49 17.92 4.17 -21.42
C PRO A 49 16.83 3.10 -21.47
N ALA A 50 16.11 2.94 -20.36
CA ALA A 50 14.96 2.05 -20.30
C ALA A 50 13.88 2.50 -21.30
N VAL A 51 13.20 1.55 -21.91
CA VAL A 51 12.07 1.85 -22.81
C VAL A 51 11.00 2.59 -22.00
N VAL A 52 10.57 3.75 -22.50
CA VAL A 52 9.48 4.53 -21.89
C VAL A 52 8.22 4.34 -22.72
N ALA A 53 7.20 3.74 -22.13
CA ALA A 53 5.88 3.59 -22.72
C ALA A 53 4.87 4.52 -22.03
N LYS A 54 3.94 5.07 -22.81
CA LYS A 54 2.76 5.78 -22.30
C LYS A 54 1.56 4.85 -22.35
N VAL A 55 0.77 4.87 -21.31
CA VAL A 55 -0.45 4.06 -21.23
C VAL A 55 -1.58 4.76 -21.98
N GLU A 56 -2.32 3.97 -22.74
CA GLU A 56 -3.56 4.39 -23.39
C GLU A 56 -4.76 3.65 -22.79
N LEU A 57 -5.91 4.31 -22.75
CA LEU A 57 -7.16 3.71 -22.32
C LEU A 57 -7.78 2.91 -23.48
N SER A 58 -7.96 1.62 -23.29
CA SER A 58 -8.68 0.75 -24.22
C SER A 58 -10.04 0.38 -23.64
N LYS A 59 -11.11 0.62 -24.38
CA LYS A 59 -12.50 0.34 -23.94
C LYS A 59 -12.91 -1.13 -24.15
N LYS A 60 -12.05 -2.09 -23.86
CA LYS A 60 -12.39 -3.51 -23.92
C LYS A 60 -12.47 -4.06 -22.49
N PRO A 61 -13.68 -4.09 -21.89
CA PRO A 61 -13.86 -4.63 -20.55
C PRO A 61 -13.36 -6.07 -20.47
N VAL A 62 -12.70 -6.39 -19.38
CA VAL A 62 -12.23 -7.75 -19.10
C VAL A 62 -12.79 -8.21 -17.75
N THR A 63 -13.01 -9.50 -17.63
CA THR A 63 -13.44 -10.13 -16.38
C THR A 63 -12.54 -11.31 -16.06
N PHE A 64 -12.46 -11.67 -14.78
CA PHE A 64 -11.60 -12.74 -14.30
C PHE A 64 -12.34 -13.60 -13.28
N ASN A 65 -11.99 -14.87 -13.21
CA ASN A 65 -12.57 -15.77 -12.21
C ASN A 65 -11.79 -15.66 -10.89
N GLY A 66 -12.15 -14.69 -10.06
CA GLY A 66 -11.51 -14.46 -8.78
C GLY A 66 -12.13 -13.31 -8.01
N ILE A 67 -11.67 -13.14 -6.77
CA ILE A 67 -12.04 -12.06 -5.88
C ILE A 67 -10.78 -11.29 -5.51
N ALA A 68 -10.79 -9.99 -5.73
CA ALA A 68 -9.72 -9.10 -5.29
C ALA A 68 -10.06 -8.54 -3.90
N TYR A 69 -9.08 -8.57 -3.02
CA TYR A 69 -9.09 -7.96 -1.70
C TYR A 69 -8.07 -6.82 -1.71
N ILE A 70 -8.49 -5.62 -1.38
CA ILE A 70 -7.63 -4.42 -1.43
C ILE A 70 -7.67 -3.72 -0.09
N ALA A 71 -6.51 -3.63 0.57
CA ALA A 71 -6.38 -2.95 1.85
C ALA A 71 -6.57 -1.43 1.69
N GLY A 72 -7.20 -0.81 2.67
CA GLY A 72 -7.40 0.63 2.74
C GLY A 72 -6.96 1.21 4.09
N HIS A 73 -6.45 2.42 4.09
CA HIS A 73 -5.97 3.09 5.31
C HIS A 73 -7.06 3.30 6.37
N GLY A 74 -8.32 3.23 6.00
CA GLY A 74 -9.43 3.32 6.95
C GLY A 74 -9.70 2.08 7.81
N GLY A 75 -8.83 1.07 7.75
CA GLY A 75 -9.02 -0.15 8.52
C GLY A 75 -9.96 -1.18 7.88
N HIS A 76 -10.31 -0.98 6.61
CA HIS A 76 -11.18 -1.86 5.84
C HIS A 76 -10.46 -2.49 4.67
N ILE A 77 -10.94 -3.65 4.24
CA ILE A 77 -10.55 -4.29 2.99
C ILE A 77 -11.72 -4.18 2.03
N ALA A 78 -11.50 -3.57 0.86
CA ALA A 78 -12.45 -3.57 -0.23
C ALA A 78 -12.46 -4.95 -0.90
N ILE A 79 -13.65 -5.42 -1.24
CA ILE A 79 -13.86 -6.68 -1.95
C ILE A 79 -14.38 -6.36 -3.35
N ILE A 80 -13.75 -6.91 -4.38
CA ILE A 80 -14.20 -6.78 -5.77
C ILE A 80 -14.38 -8.16 -6.35
N ASP A 81 -15.62 -8.46 -6.77
CA ASP A 81 -15.89 -9.64 -7.57
C ASP A 81 -15.45 -9.37 -9.01
N MET A 82 -14.31 -9.92 -9.41
CA MET A 82 -13.73 -9.69 -10.73
C MET A 82 -14.47 -10.40 -11.86
N ARG A 83 -15.44 -11.27 -11.56
CA ARG A 83 -16.33 -11.85 -12.56
C ARG A 83 -17.32 -10.82 -13.12
N THR A 84 -17.63 -9.82 -12.32
CA THR A 84 -18.52 -8.72 -12.68
C THR A 84 -17.78 -7.38 -12.77
N MET A 85 -16.53 -7.33 -12.30
CA MET A 85 -15.72 -6.10 -12.14
C MET A 85 -16.48 -5.03 -11.36
N LYS A 86 -17.11 -5.43 -10.27
CA LYS A 86 -17.87 -4.54 -9.39
C LYS A 86 -17.56 -4.82 -7.94
N SER A 87 -17.50 -3.75 -7.17
CA SER A 87 -17.65 -3.86 -5.73
C SER A 87 -19.12 -4.13 -5.43
N PRO A 88 -19.46 -5.01 -4.48
CA PRO A 88 -20.83 -5.18 -4.03
C PRO A 88 -21.43 -3.82 -3.62
N THR A 89 -22.68 -3.59 -4.03
CA THR A 89 -23.39 -2.35 -3.66
C THR A 89 -23.82 -2.33 -2.19
N ASP A 90 -23.87 -3.50 -1.58
CA ASP A 90 -24.09 -3.68 -0.14
C ASP A 90 -22.76 -3.47 0.58
N VAL A 91 -22.66 -2.39 1.34
CA VAL A 91 -21.46 -2.01 2.09
C VAL A 91 -21.00 -3.13 3.04
N GLU A 92 -21.95 -3.83 3.69
CA GLU A 92 -21.65 -4.94 4.59
C GLU A 92 -20.99 -6.13 3.87
N LYS A 93 -21.38 -6.39 2.61
CA LYS A 93 -20.83 -7.47 1.79
C LYS A 93 -19.61 -7.07 0.98
N GLY A 94 -19.39 -5.77 0.81
CA GLY A 94 -18.29 -5.23 0.00
C GLY A 94 -17.01 -4.97 0.76
N ARG A 95 -16.97 -5.22 2.08
CA ARG A 95 -15.82 -4.93 2.91
C ARG A 95 -15.64 -5.89 4.07
N ILE A 96 -14.40 -6.00 4.54
CA ILE A 96 -14.04 -6.64 5.79
C ILE A 96 -13.48 -5.57 6.72
N VAL A 97 -14.05 -5.44 7.91
CA VAL A 97 -13.56 -4.50 8.93
C VAL A 97 -12.48 -5.19 9.75
N ILE A 98 -11.29 -4.64 9.74
CA ILE A 98 -10.14 -5.19 10.48
C ILE A 98 -9.92 -4.45 11.79
N ASN A 99 -9.94 -3.13 11.74
CA ASN A 99 -9.68 -2.29 12.88
C ASN A 99 -10.93 -1.45 13.21
N GLU A 100 -11.59 -1.78 14.32
CA GLU A 100 -12.81 -1.07 14.77
C GLU A 100 -12.52 0.38 15.16
N ALA A 101 -11.34 0.66 15.71
CA ALA A 101 -10.96 2.02 16.05
C ALA A 101 -10.82 2.90 14.80
N GLY A 102 -10.28 2.35 13.71
CA GLY A 102 -10.25 3.01 12.41
C GLY A 102 -11.65 3.25 11.86
N SER A 103 -12.55 2.28 12.00
CA SER A 103 -13.94 2.37 11.55
C SER A 103 -14.76 3.39 12.35
N GLU A 104 -14.58 3.43 13.68
CA GLU A 104 -15.22 4.45 14.52
C GLU A 104 -14.74 5.86 14.18
N MET A 105 -13.46 5.97 13.86
CA MET A 105 -12.89 7.25 13.43
C MET A 105 -13.45 7.68 12.08
N GLU A 106 -13.60 6.79 11.11
CA GLU A 106 -14.24 7.09 9.83
C GLU A 106 -15.67 7.61 10.00
N GLY A 107 -16.46 7.01 10.88
CA GLY A 107 -17.82 7.49 11.20
C GLY A 107 -17.89 8.89 11.85
N LYS A 108 -16.78 9.36 12.42
CA LYS A 108 -16.65 10.68 13.06
C LYS A 108 -15.91 11.72 12.23
N ILE A 109 -15.45 11.34 11.03
CA ILE A 109 -14.40 12.04 10.31
C ILE A 109 -14.88 13.06 9.27
N ALA A 110 -16.12 13.41 9.16
CA ALA A 110 -16.47 14.57 8.36
C ALA A 110 -15.57 15.76 8.80
N GLY A 111 -14.49 16.03 8.06
CA GLY A 111 -13.52 17.08 8.37
C GLY A 111 -12.22 16.68 9.08
N MET A 112 -11.89 15.39 9.26
CA MET A 112 -10.58 14.98 9.79
C MET A 112 -9.51 14.89 8.69
N SER A 113 -8.27 15.27 9.04
CA SER A 113 -7.13 15.08 8.13
C SER A 113 -6.78 13.61 8.01
N PHE A 114 -6.29 13.19 6.84
CA PHE A 114 -5.79 11.85 6.59
C PHE A 114 -4.77 11.35 7.64
N GLU A 115 -3.94 12.23 8.14
CA GLU A 115 -2.97 11.98 9.20
C GLU A 115 -3.59 11.41 10.48
N LYS A 116 -4.79 11.86 10.85
CA LYS A 116 -5.53 11.31 11.99
C LYS A 116 -6.11 9.94 11.70
N VAL A 117 -6.53 9.67 10.46
CA VAL A 117 -7.01 8.36 10.02
C VAL A 117 -5.88 7.33 10.07
N VAL A 118 -4.68 7.69 9.60
CA VAL A 118 -3.48 6.83 9.67
C VAL A 118 -3.10 6.50 11.11
N LYS A 119 -3.21 7.47 12.01
CA LYS A 119 -2.96 7.26 13.46
C LYS A 119 -3.97 6.33 14.14
N ALA A 120 -5.09 6.05 13.49
CA ALA A 120 -6.12 5.15 14.02
C ALA A 120 -5.91 3.66 13.65
N GLY A 121 -4.73 3.29 13.17
CA GLY A 121 -4.39 1.89 12.90
C GLY A 121 -4.87 1.37 11.56
N GLY A 122 -4.91 2.23 10.55
CA GLY A 122 -5.26 1.85 9.18
C GLY A 122 -4.44 0.66 8.66
N MET A 123 -4.95 -0.01 7.64
CA MET A 123 -4.31 -1.17 7.05
C MET A 123 -3.49 -0.80 5.84
N HIS A 124 -2.46 -1.61 5.59
CA HIS A 124 -1.58 -1.34 4.48
C HIS A 124 -1.23 -2.57 3.67
N GLY A 125 -0.82 -3.67 4.29
CA GLY A 125 -0.39 -4.88 3.59
C GLY A 125 -1.21 -6.11 3.95
N GLN A 126 -1.45 -6.97 2.97
CA GLN A 126 -2.19 -8.21 3.16
C GLN A 126 -1.74 -9.29 2.19
N THR A 127 -1.94 -10.53 2.59
CA THR A 127 -1.67 -11.70 1.74
C THR A 127 -2.62 -12.86 2.08
N LEU A 128 -2.79 -13.77 1.13
CA LEU A 128 -3.57 -14.98 1.33
C LEU A 128 -2.67 -16.14 1.71
N VAL A 129 -3.05 -16.85 2.76
CA VAL A 129 -2.48 -18.14 3.13
C VAL A 129 -3.54 -19.24 3.01
N THR A 130 -3.09 -20.49 2.93
CA THR A 130 -3.99 -21.65 3.00
C THR A 130 -3.70 -22.42 4.29
N GLU A 131 -4.71 -22.56 5.13
CA GLU A 131 -4.61 -23.25 6.41
C GLU A 131 -5.73 -24.29 6.51
N GLY A 132 -5.36 -25.57 6.70
CA GLY A 132 -6.34 -26.65 6.77
C GLY A 132 -7.22 -26.82 5.52
N GLY A 133 -6.81 -26.26 4.38
CA GLY A 133 -7.58 -26.25 3.13
C GLY A 133 -8.42 -24.99 2.92
N ASP A 134 -8.63 -24.18 3.94
CA ASP A 134 -9.38 -22.93 3.86
C ASP A 134 -8.46 -21.76 3.54
N LYS A 135 -9.04 -20.72 2.91
CA LYS A 135 -8.34 -19.47 2.60
C LYS A 135 -8.44 -18.51 3.79
N VAL A 136 -7.30 -18.02 4.21
CA VAL A 136 -7.16 -17.06 5.31
C VAL A 136 -6.43 -15.83 4.80
N LEU A 137 -7.02 -14.67 5.02
CA LEU A 137 -6.37 -13.40 4.74
C LEU A 137 -5.55 -12.98 5.97
N VAL A 138 -4.25 -12.78 5.78
CA VAL A 138 -3.35 -12.25 6.80
C VAL A 138 -3.11 -10.79 6.50
N VAL A 139 -3.31 -9.95 7.50
CA VAL A 139 -3.35 -8.49 7.34
C VAL A 139 -2.38 -7.85 8.31
N GLY A 140 -1.54 -6.96 7.81
CA GLY A 140 -0.67 -6.09 8.59
C GLY A 140 -1.21 -4.66 8.66
N THR A 141 -1.13 -4.04 9.83
CA THR A 141 -1.64 -2.69 10.07
C THR A 141 -0.52 -1.66 10.16
N LEU A 142 -0.89 -0.39 10.09
CA LEU A 142 0.00 0.74 10.31
C LEU A 142 0.47 0.88 11.77
N ASP A 143 -0.09 0.10 12.70
CA ASP A 143 0.38 0.01 14.08
C ASP A 143 1.29 -1.21 14.30
N GLY A 144 1.62 -1.95 13.25
CA GLY A 144 2.46 -3.16 13.34
C GLY A 144 1.75 -4.35 13.95
N ASP A 145 0.43 -4.33 13.99
CA ASP A 145 -0.40 -5.46 14.42
C ASP A 145 -0.76 -6.35 13.23
N VAL A 146 -0.93 -7.62 13.50
CA VAL A 146 -1.33 -8.63 12.52
C VAL A 146 -2.69 -9.20 12.90
N TYR A 147 -3.55 -9.37 11.91
CA TYR A 147 -4.83 -10.05 12.01
C TYR A 147 -4.93 -11.17 11.01
N LYS A 148 -5.75 -12.17 11.31
CA LYS A 148 -6.18 -13.21 10.37
C LYS A 148 -7.69 -13.13 10.18
N VAL A 149 -8.15 -13.26 8.94
CA VAL A 149 -9.56 -13.34 8.59
C VAL A 149 -9.80 -14.64 7.84
N ASP A 150 -10.62 -15.50 8.39
CA ASP A 150 -11.12 -16.69 7.73
C ASP A 150 -12.16 -16.26 6.68
N LEU A 151 -11.87 -16.43 5.40
CA LEU A 151 -12.73 -15.97 4.31
C LEU A 151 -14.00 -16.81 4.10
N LYS A 152 -14.12 -17.94 4.78
CA LYS A 152 -15.33 -18.78 4.74
C LYS A 152 -16.36 -18.36 5.79
N THR A 153 -15.86 -17.87 6.93
CA THR A 153 -16.70 -17.54 8.09
C THR A 153 -16.69 -16.06 8.43
N ASP A 154 -15.88 -15.26 7.74
CA ASP A 154 -15.60 -13.83 8.00
C ASP A 154 -15.08 -13.57 9.44
N LYS A 155 -14.62 -14.63 10.11
CA LYS A 155 -14.14 -14.53 11.49
C LYS A 155 -12.74 -13.94 11.53
N LYS A 156 -12.63 -12.81 12.22
CA LYS A 156 -11.36 -12.15 12.52
C LYS A 156 -10.75 -12.68 13.81
N THR A 157 -9.44 -12.90 13.83
CA THR A 157 -8.63 -13.23 15.00
C THR A 157 -7.38 -12.35 15.05
N GLY A 158 -6.84 -12.10 16.22
CA GLY A 158 -5.78 -11.14 16.52
C GLY A 158 -6.31 -10.02 17.45
N PRO A 159 -5.58 -8.90 17.63
CA PRO A 159 -4.28 -8.62 17.04
C PRO A 159 -3.11 -9.40 17.64
N TRP A 160 -2.06 -9.60 16.85
CA TRP A 160 -0.74 -10.01 17.32
C TRP A 160 0.25 -8.91 17.01
N LYS A 161 0.93 -8.39 18.03
CA LYS A 161 1.96 -7.37 17.84
C LYS A 161 3.22 -8.01 17.24
N VAL A 162 3.63 -7.57 16.04
CA VAL A 162 4.74 -8.17 15.28
C VAL A 162 5.79 -7.13 14.94
N GLY A 163 5.43 -5.95 14.48
CA GLY A 163 6.29 -4.85 14.06
C GLY A 163 5.82 -3.49 14.57
N GLU A 164 6.17 -2.43 13.83
CA GLU A 164 5.82 -1.06 14.20
C GLU A 164 4.85 -0.42 13.19
N LYS A 165 5.15 -0.51 11.87
CA LYS A 165 4.32 0.08 10.81
C LYS A 165 4.50 -0.68 9.51
N PHE A 166 3.55 -1.55 9.18
CA PHE A 166 3.68 -2.37 7.98
C PHE A 166 3.29 -1.62 6.71
N CYS A 167 4.09 -1.80 5.66
CA CYS A 167 3.81 -1.33 4.30
C CYS A 167 3.20 -2.43 3.44
N GLY A 168 3.67 -3.65 3.57
CA GLY A 168 3.23 -4.79 2.78
C GLY A 168 3.21 -6.09 3.57
N ALA A 169 2.66 -7.11 2.96
CA ALA A 169 2.68 -8.48 3.45
C ALA A 169 2.66 -9.47 2.29
N ILE A 170 3.51 -10.48 2.34
CA ILE A 170 3.58 -11.51 1.31
C ILE A 170 3.98 -12.87 1.89
N VAL A 171 3.51 -13.94 1.27
CA VAL A 171 3.97 -15.30 1.59
C VAL A 171 5.32 -15.55 0.93
N GLY A 172 6.32 -15.88 1.73
CA GLY A 172 7.66 -16.22 1.27
C GLY A 172 7.81 -17.66 0.79
N PRO A 173 8.99 -18.01 0.26
CA PRO A 173 9.27 -19.34 -0.27
C PRO A 173 9.19 -20.46 0.78
N ASP A 174 9.32 -20.12 2.05
CA ASP A 174 9.23 -21.03 3.21
C ASP A 174 7.81 -21.17 3.77
N GLY A 175 6.82 -20.53 3.12
CA GLY A 175 5.41 -20.55 3.51
C GLY A 175 5.08 -19.67 4.70
N LYS A 176 6.03 -18.86 5.21
CA LYS A 176 5.77 -17.86 6.24
C LYS A 176 5.34 -16.53 5.61
N VAL A 177 4.76 -15.66 6.42
CA VAL A 177 4.38 -14.31 6.01
C VAL A 177 5.50 -13.35 6.33
N TYR A 178 5.89 -12.57 5.34
CA TYR A 178 6.89 -11.52 5.44
C TYR A 178 6.17 -10.17 5.44
N PHE A 179 6.45 -9.38 6.46
CA PHE A 179 5.92 -8.03 6.61
C PHE A 179 7.05 -7.03 6.46
N GLU A 180 6.87 -6.10 5.55
CA GLU A 180 7.78 -4.99 5.32
C GLU A 180 7.40 -3.83 6.24
N ASP A 181 8.35 -3.40 7.08
CA ASP A 181 8.12 -2.35 8.07
C ASP A 181 8.74 -1.03 7.63
N MET A 182 7.90 -0.05 7.35
CA MET A 182 8.33 1.27 6.89
C MET A 182 8.74 2.20 8.03
N ALA A 183 8.52 1.87 9.30
CA ALA A 183 8.95 2.70 10.41
C ALA A 183 10.42 2.49 10.77
N ASN A 184 10.91 1.26 10.60
CA ASN A 184 12.25 0.88 11.06
C ASN A 184 13.09 0.15 10.01
N GLY A 185 12.58 0.03 8.78
CA GLY A 185 13.29 -0.57 7.64
C GLY A 185 13.60 -2.05 7.78
N ASN A 186 12.84 -2.78 8.58
CA ASN A 186 13.00 -4.21 8.78
C ASN A 186 12.00 -5.02 7.94
N VAL A 187 12.37 -6.26 7.66
CA VAL A 187 11.43 -7.30 7.24
C VAL A 187 11.23 -8.26 8.41
N TYR A 188 9.98 -8.39 8.86
CA TYR A 188 9.59 -9.36 9.88
C TYR A 188 9.08 -10.63 9.22
N VAL A 189 9.52 -11.77 9.72
CA VAL A 189 9.05 -13.08 9.27
C VAL A 189 8.12 -13.67 10.33
N TRP A 190 6.86 -13.83 9.98
CA TRP A 190 5.83 -14.31 10.90
C TRP A 190 5.28 -15.66 10.45
N ASP A 191 5.18 -16.56 11.38
CA ASP A 191 4.62 -17.90 11.15
C ASP A 191 3.13 -17.91 11.52
N SER A 192 2.27 -18.01 10.52
CA SER A 192 0.82 -17.98 10.70
C SER A 192 0.25 -19.19 11.44
N LYS A 193 1.01 -20.28 11.55
CA LYS A 193 0.60 -21.50 12.26
C LYS A 193 0.91 -21.41 13.73
N THR A 194 2.11 -20.92 14.07
CA THR A 194 2.55 -20.78 15.47
C THR A 194 2.18 -19.42 16.05
N LEU A 195 1.76 -18.48 15.23
CA LEU A 195 1.38 -17.09 15.59
C LEU A 195 2.55 -16.31 16.21
N LYS A 196 3.77 -16.60 15.79
CA LYS A 196 4.99 -16.01 16.35
C LYS A 196 5.85 -15.38 15.27
N THR A 197 6.56 -14.32 15.63
CA THR A 197 7.66 -13.81 14.84
C THR A 197 8.79 -14.81 14.85
N ALA A 198 9.14 -15.33 13.68
CA ALA A 198 10.17 -16.34 13.49
C ALA A 198 11.55 -15.73 13.25
N ASP A 199 11.59 -14.55 12.61
CA ASP A 199 12.83 -13.85 12.26
C ASP A 199 12.58 -12.37 12.02
N LYS A 200 13.65 -11.56 12.03
CA LYS A 200 13.66 -10.13 11.73
C LYS A 200 14.96 -9.79 11.01
N MET A 201 14.85 -9.18 9.84
CA MET A 201 15.98 -8.79 9.00
C MET A 201 16.03 -7.28 8.80
N PRO A 202 17.09 -6.58 9.23
CA PRO A 202 17.30 -5.17 8.89
C PRO A 202 17.71 -5.04 7.44
N VAL A 203 17.11 -4.11 6.69
CA VAL A 203 17.31 -3.97 5.24
C VAL A 203 17.65 -2.54 4.84
N GLY A 204 16.79 -1.59 5.15
CA GLY A 204 16.86 -0.23 4.65
C GLY A 204 16.32 0.79 5.63
N LYS A 205 15.78 1.90 5.13
CA LYS A 205 15.18 2.96 5.93
C LYS A 205 13.68 2.74 6.14
N ALA A 206 12.95 2.42 5.06
CA ALA A 206 11.52 2.17 5.09
C ALA A 206 11.16 1.17 4.00
N VAL A 207 11.09 -0.10 4.38
CA VAL A 207 10.85 -1.20 3.45
C VAL A 207 9.37 -1.29 3.11
N CYS A 208 9.06 -1.39 1.81
CA CYS A 208 7.68 -1.44 1.31
C CYS A 208 7.34 -2.66 0.46
N GLY A 209 8.30 -3.44 0.02
CA GLY A 209 8.06 -4.64 -0.77
C GLY A 209 9.20 -5.63 -0.67
N ILE A 210 8.89 -6.91 -0.77
CA ILE A 210 9.86 -7.99 -0.94
C ILE A 210 9.32 -9.04 -1.88
N GLN A 211 10.12 -9.42 -2.87
CA GLN A 211 9.80 -10.48 -3.83
C GLN A 211 11.00 -11.41 -4.05
N TRP A 212 10.72 -12.64 -4.39
CA TRP A 212 11.76 -13.65 -4.67
C TRP A 212 11.72 -14.11 -6.12
N THR A 213 12.89 -14.44 -6.66
CA THR A 213 12.95 -15.23 -7.89
C THR A 213 12.29 -16.59 -7.68
N LYS A 214 11.77 -17.22 -8.74
CA LYS A 214 11.09 -18.55 -8.66
C LYS A 214 11.90 -19.63 -7.95
N ASN A 215 13.22 -19.58 -8.09
CA ASN A 215 14.13 -20.52 -7.47
C ASN A 215 14.57 -20.09 -6.07
N ALA A 216 14.00 -19.01 -5.54
CA ALA A 216 14.35 -18.41 -4.25
C ALA A 216 15.84 -18.11 -4.04
N LYS A 217 16.62 -17.93 -5.12
CA LYS A 217 18.04 -17.60 -4.99
C LYS A 217 18.27 -16.13 -4.69
N LYS A 218 17.43 -15.26 -5.25
CA LYS A 218 17.50 -13.82 -5.01
C LYS A 218 16.19 -13.31 -4.40
N ALA A 219 16.31 -12.28 -3.56
CA ALA A 219 15.20 -11.44 -3.13
C ALA A 219 15.45 -10.00 -3.58
N TYR A 220 14.37 -9.32 -3.96
CA TYR A 220 14.35 -7.90 -4.28
C TYR A 220 13.54 -7.20 -3.19
N ILE A 221 14.06 -6.11 -2.65
CA ILE A 221 13.43 -5.41 -1.54
C ILE A 221 13.42 -3.92 -1.86
N THR A 222 12.24 -3.31 -1.88
CA THR A 222 12.09 -1.87 -2.12
C THR A 222 12.29 -1.08 -0.84
N ASP A 223 13.12 -0.04 -0.92
CA ASP A 223 13.30 0.95 0.15
C ASP A 223 12.71 2.28 -0.32
N MET A 224 11.55 2.60 0.21
CA MET A 224 10.67 3.65 -0.26
C MET A 224 11.35 5.03 -0.37
N PRO A 225 11.94 5.60 0.71
CA PRO A 225 12.45 6.98 0.66
C PRO A 225 13.76 7.12 -0.12
N THR A 226 14.50 6.02 -0.30
CA THR A 226 15.78 6.07 -1.02
C THR A 226 15.63 5.84 -2.51
N GLY A 227 14.48 5.33 -2.95
CA GLY A 227 14.27 4.96 -4.35
C GLY A 227 15.16 3.80 -4.81
N VAL A 228 15.57 2.94 -3.90
CA VAL A 228 16.48 1.82 -4.17
C VAL A 228 15.73 0.50 -4.08
N VAL A 229 15.99 -0.38 -5.04
CA VAL A 229 15.65 -1.80 -4.93
C VAL A 229 16.93 -2.56 -4.59
N TYR A 230 16.98 -3.10 -3.38
CA TYR A 230 18.07 -3.95 -2.95
C TYR A 230 17.91 -5.36 -3.50
N VAL A 231 19.00 -5.94 -4.01
CA VAL A 231 19.05 -7.35 -4.42
C VAL A 231 19.88 -8.12 -3.40
N TYR A 232 19.27 -9.15 -2.83
CA TYR A 232 19.92 -10.04 -1.87
C TYR A 232 20.14 -11.43 -2.45
N ASP A 233 21.29 -12.03 -2.17
CA ASP A 233 21.43 -13.47 -2.20
C ASP A 233 20.61 -14.04 -1.04
N TRP A 234 19.53 -14.72 -1.37
CA TRP A 234 18.55 -15.12 -0.34
C TRP A 234 19.07 -16.21 0.60
N LYS A 235 19.97 -17.05 0.15
CA LYS A 235 20.56 -18.08 0.99
C LYS A 235 21.47 -17.49 2.07
N THR A 236 22.31 -16.54 1.70
CA THR A 236 23.29 -15.94 2.62
C THR A 236 22.78 -14.68 3.32
N LYS A 237 21.62 -14.17 2.92
CA LYS A 237 21.05 -12.90 3.38
C LYS A 237 21.97 -11.70 3.16
N LYS A 238 22.89 -11.79 2.19
CA LYS A 238 23.79 -10.69 1.84
C LYS A 238 23.25 -9.87 0.70
N LYS A 239 23.30 -8.55 0.85
CA LYS A 239 23.02 -7.61 -0.26
C LYS A 239 24.11 -7.75 -1.30
N ILE A 240 23.73 -7.99 -2.57
CA ILE A 240 24.63 -8.23 -3.69
C ILE A 240 24.56 -7.12 -4.74
N LYS A 241 23.46 -6.34 -4.79
CA LYS A 241 23.29 -5.23 -5.74
C LYS A 241 22.30 -4.21 -5.22
N GLU A 242 22.41 -2.99 -5.71
CA GLU A 242 21.43 -1.92 -5.61
C GLU A 242 21.00 -1.50 -7.00
N ILE A 243 19.70 -1.37 -7.22
CA ILE A 243 19.10 -0.91 -8.47
C ILE A 243 18.41 0.41 -8.17
N THR A 244 18.81 1.46 -8.86
CA THR A 244 18.24 2.79 -8.70
C THR A 244 18.33 3.57 -10.02
N SER A 245 17.53 4.62 -10.14
CA SER A 245 17.64 5.63 -11.20
C SER A 245 17.11 6.97 -10.67
N PRO A 246 17.45 8.10 -11.31
CA PRO A 246 16.94 9.42 -10.88
C PRO A 246 15.41 9.52 -10.84
N GLU A 247 14.72 8.66 -11.59
CA GLU A 247 13.26 8.63 -11.63
C GLU A 247 12.62 7.69 -10.60
N MET A 248 13.43 6.96 -9.85
CA MET A 248 12.96 6.06 -8.78
C MET A 248 12.84 6.82 -7.45
N THR A 249 12.02 7.84 -7.42
CA THR A 249 11.74 8.55 -6.19
C THR A 249 10.49 7.96 -5.53
N PHE A 250 10.53 7.72 -4.23
CA PHE A 250 9.40 7.21 -3.45
C PHE A 250 8.73 5.98 -4.07
N ILE A 251 9.52 4.95 -4.32
CA ILE A 251 8.99 3.66 -4.77
C ILE A 251 8.24 2.98 -3.63
N HIS A 252 7.19 2.24 -3.97
CA HIS A 252 6.38 1.50 -3.01
C HIS A 252 6.51 -0.01 -3.18
N GLN A 253 5.38 -0.68 -3.34
CA GLN A 253 5.30 -2.13 -3.45
C GLN A 253 5.96 -2.62 -4.74
N ASP A 254 6.41 -3.83 -4.67
CA ASP A 254 6.90 -4.57 -5.82
C ASP A 254 6.16 -5.91 -5.99
N ARG A 255 6.15 -6.42 -7.22
CA ARG A 255 5.54 -7.71 -7.50
C ARG A 255 6.28 -8.41 -8.64
N MET A 256 6.60 -9.68 -8.43
CA MET A 256 7.18 -10.54 -9.45
C MET A 256 6.13 -10.99 -10.46
N THR A 257 6.44 -10.93 -11.75
CA THR A 257 5.56 -11.52 -12.77
C THR A 257 5.46 -13.05 -12.61
N PRO A 258 4.36 -13.69 -13.03
CA PRO A 258 4.16 -15.13 -12.83
C PRO A 258 5.24 -16.02 -13.48
N ASP A 259 5.87 -15.57 -14.55
CA ASP A 259 7.01 -16.22 -15.16
C ASP A 259 8.31 -16.06 -14.36
N GLY A 260 8.33 -15.15 -13.39
CA GLY A 260 9.47 -14.84 -12.53
C GLY A 260 10.56 -14.03 -13.22
N ARG A 261 10.32 -13.53 -14.43
CA ARG A 261 11.32 -12.82 -15.22
C ARG A 261 11.43 -11.34 -14.88
N TYR A 262 10.31 -10.71 -14.58
CA TYR A 262 10.29 -9.27 -14.34
C TYR A 262 9.75 -8.94 -12.96
N LEU A 263 10.40 -7.99 -12.31
CA LEU A 263 9.90 -7.33 -11.11
C LEU A 263 9.24 -6.01 -11.53
N TRP A 264 7.99 -5.84 -11.14
CA TRP A 264 7.27 -4.59 -11.28
C TRP A 264 7.35 -3.82 -9.97
N VAL A 265 7.76 -2.56 -10.05
CA VAL A 265 7.91 -1.68 -8.90
C VAL A 265 7.00 -0.47 -9.11
N SER A 266 6.16 -0.19 -8.14
CA SER A 266 5.31 1.01 -8.16
C SER A 266 6.11 2.24 -7.75
N ALA A 267 5.96 3.31 -8.51
CA ALA A 267 6.58 4.61 -8.23
C ALA A 267 5.51 5.70 -8.40
N PRO A 268 4.65 5.91 -7.39
CA PRO A 268 3.57 6.89 -7.45
C PRO A 268 4.05 8.33 -7.45
N ASN A 269 5.29 8.60 -7.04
CA ASN A 269 5.91 9.93 -6.90
C ASN A 269 5.08 10.90 -6.04
N GLU A 270 4.32 10.37 -5.08
CA GLU A 270 3.38 11.14 -4.27
C GLU A 270 4.01 11.92 -3.13
N PHE A 271 5.10 11.37 -2.61
CA PHE A 271 5.61 11.75 -1.30
C PHE A 271 7.02 12.31 -1.30
N ASP A 272 7.56 12.64 -2.46
CA ASP A 272 8.86 13.31 -2.47
C ASP A 272 8.69 14.76 -1.98
N PRO A 273 9.12 15.07 -0.76
CA PRO A 273 8.95 16.41 -0.18
C PRO A 273 9.74 17.49 -0.91
N GLY A 274 10.70 17.09 -1.75
CA GLY A 274 11.51 18.00 -2.59
C GLY A 274 10.87 18.31 -3.93
N LEU A 275 9.82 17.60 -4.32
CA LEU A 275 9.20 17.75 -5.62
C LEU A 275 7.95 18.60 -5.56
N LYS A 276 7.86 19.58 -6.48
CA LYS A 276 6.61 20.31 -6.66
C LYS A 276 5.52 19.34 -7.14
N PRO A 277 4.31 19.40 -6.61
CA PRO A 277 3.18 18.62 -7.11
C PRO A 277 3.06 18.74 -8.64
N GLY A 278 2.95 17.61 -9.33
CA GLY A 278 2.83 17.55 -10.79
C GLY A 278 4.14 17.56 -11.59
N THR A 279 5.32 17.62 -10.94
CA THR A 279 6.61 17.56 -11.63
C THR A 279 7.08 16.14 -11.94
N HIS A 280 6.60 15.15 -11.19
CA HIS A 280 6.89 13.74 -11.44
C HIS A 280 5.63 12.98 -11.83
N LYS A 281 5.78 12.10 -12.81
CA LYS A 281 4.67 11.27 -13.29
C LYS A 281 4.64 9.97 -12.51
N SER A 282 3.43 9.56 -12.13
CA SER A 282 3.21 8.20 -11.65
C SER A 282 3.65 7.18 -12.69
N GLN A 283 4.32 6.14 -12.26
CA GLN A 283 4.88 5.15 -13.19
C GLN A 283 5.01 3.78 -12.56
N VAL A 284 5.15 2.80 -13.43
CA VAL A 284 5.61 1.45 -13.10
C VAL A 284 7.01 1.27 -13.65
N ILE A 285 7.92 0.78 -12.84
CA ILE A 285 9.29 0.48 -13.21
C ILE A 285 9.43 -1.03 -13.33
N ILE A 286 9.98 -1.50 -14.45
CA ILE A 286 10.13 -2.92 -14.74
C ILE A 286 11.60 -3.27 -14.74
N ILE A 287 11.97 -4.21 -13.89
CA ILE A 287 13.33 -4.72 -13.72
C ILE A 287 13.40 -6.15 -14.28
N ASP A 288 14.33 -6.42 -15.16
CA ASP A 288 14.66 -7.78 -15.63
C ASP A 288 15.52 -8.47 -14.55
N THR A 289 14.98 -9.51 -13.93
CA THR A 289 15.62 -10.22 -12.81
C THR A 289 16.80 -11.10 -13.23
N THR A 290 16.97 -11.34 -14.52
CA THR A 290 18.12 -12.08 -15.04
C THR A 290 19.35 -11.20 -15.16
N LYS A 291 19.15 -9.89 -15.36
CA LYS A 291 20.20 -8.88 -15.51
C LYS A 291 20.34 -7.99 -14.28
N ASP A 292 19.29 -7.94 -13.42
CA ASP A 292 19.14 -6.97 -12.34
C ASP A 292 19.22 -5.52 -12.85
N GLU A 293 18.45 -5.22 -13.90
CA GLU A 293 18.48 -3.94 -14.60
C GLU A 293 17.08 -3.45 -14.91
N ILE A 294 16.89 -2.12 -14.85
CA ILE A 294 15.67 -1.48 -15.31
C ILE A 294 15.62 -1.59 -16.83
N VAL A 295 14.57 -2.19 -17.35
CA VAL A 295 14.40 -2.41 -18.80
C VAL A 295 13.24 -1.61 -19.39
N LYS A 296 12.27 -1.19 -18.55
CA LYS A 296 11.09 -0.47 -19.03
C LYS A 296 10.52 0.40 -17.92
N ARG A 297 9.93 1.52 -18.34
CA ARG A 297 9.10 2.39 -17.51
C ARG A 297 7.76 2.58 -18.20
N ILE A 298 6.67 2.42 -17.46
CA ILE A 298 5.31 2.66 -17.95
C ILE A 298 4.80 3.91 -17.25
N ILE A 299 4.63 4.99 -17.99
CA ILE A 299 4.09 6.25 -17.48
C ILE A 299 2.56 6.14 -17.45
N LEU A 300 2.00 6.29 -16.28
CA LEU A 300 0.56 6.24 -16.04
C LEU A 300 -0.07 7.63 -16.18
N PRO A 301 -1.39 7.71 -16.46
CA PRO A 301 -2.15 8.95 -16.35
C PRO A 301 -2.02 9.58 -14.96
N ASP A 302 -2.10 10.92 -14.88
CA ASP A 302 -1.86 11.68 -13.65
C ASP A 302 -2.84 11.34 -12.50
N ASN A 303 -4.02 10.81 -12.85
CA ASN A 303 -5.03 10.36 -11.88
C ASN A 303 -4.86 8.90 -11.44
N ILE A 304 -3.83 8.19 -11.91
CA ILE A 304 -3.52 6.82 -11.50
C ILE A 304 -2.19 6.80 -10.78
N ARG A 305 -2.22 6.42 -9.52
CA ARG A 305 -1.03 6.35 -8.66
C ARG A 305 -0.87 4.92 -8.15
N PRO A 306 -0.03 4.12 -8.82
CA PRO A 306 0.11 2.70 -8.50
C PRO A 306 0.65 2.53 -7.08
N HIS A 307 0.08 1.60 -6.33
CA HIS A 307 0.61 1.26 -5.02
C HIS A 307 1.12 -0.18 -4.98
N ASP A 308 0.28 -1.15 -5.31
CA ASP A 308 0.62 -2.57 -5.34
C ASP A 308 0.02 -3.24 -6.59
N PHE A 309 0.47 -4.45 -6.88
CA PHE A 309 0.09 -5.21 -8.06
C PHE A 309 -0.35 -6.63 -7.69
N ALA A 310 -1.23 -7.17 -8.52
CA ALA A 310 -1.44 -8.60 -8.68
C ALA A 310 -1.41 -8.94 -10.17
N PHE A 311 -1.08 -10.18 -10.53
CA PHE A 311 -1.07 -10.62 -11.93
C PHE A 311 -2.06 -11.74 -12.13
N THR A 312 -2.67 -11.81 -13.33
CA THR A 312 -3.35 -13.02 -13.77
C THR A 312 -2.36 -14.18 -13.89
N ALA A 313 -2.84 -15.41 -13.69
CA ALA A 313 -1.96 -16.59 -13.69
C ALA A 313 -1.20 -16.78 -15.02
N ASP A 314 -1.82 -16.40 -16.15
CA ASP A 314 -1.19 -16.38 -17.46
C ASP A 314 -0.22 -15.19 -17.67
N GLY A 315 -0.16 -14.29 -16.72
CA GLY A 315 0.66 -13.09 -16.76
C GLY A 315 0.26 -12.06 -17.81
N LYS A 316 -0.94 -12.17 -18.39
CA LYS A 316 -1.39 -11.26 -19.43
C LYS A 316 -1.80 -9.90 -18.91
N TYR A 317 -2.42 -9.87 -17.74
CA TYR A 317 -2.90 -8.64 -17.11
C TYR A 317 -2.21 -8.40 -15.78
N ALA A 318 -2.00 -7.12 -15.47
CA ALA A 318 -1.65 -6.63 -14.16
C ALA A 318 -2.85 -5.88 -13.57
N LEU A 319 -3.13 -6.16 -12.31
CA LEU A 319 -4.14 -5.49 -11.50
C LEU A 319 -3.41 -4.54 -10.55
N LEU A 320 -3.71 -3.25 -10.62
CA LEU A 320 -3.06 -2.23 -9.80
C LEU A 320 -4.05 -1.69 -8.79
N SER A 321 -3.69 -1.66 -7.52
CA SER A 321 -4.35 -0.77 -6.57
C SER A 321 -3.85 0.66 -6.83
N SER A 322 -4.77 1.57 -7.12
CA SER A 322 -4.47 2.95 -7.43
C SER A 322 -5.02 3.89 -6.38
N ARG A 323 -4.17 4.77 -5.89
CA ARG A 323 -4.55 5.89 -5.05
C ARG A 323 -4.96 7.07 -5.93
N THR A 324 -6.07 7.71 -5.62
CA THR A 324 -6.48 8.95 -6.26
C THR A 324 -6.83 9.98 -5.19
N TYR A 325 -6.17 11.14 -5.22
CA TYR A 325 -6.54 12.22 -4.31
C TYR A 325 -7.80 12.92 -4.83
N GLY A 326 -8.82 12.99 -3.98
CA GLY A 326 -10.06 13.69 -4.28
C GLY A 326 -11.10 12.90 -5.08
N ASP A 327 -10.73 11.74 -5.60
CA ASP A 327 -11.60 10.82 -6.34
C ASP A 327 -11.64 9.43 -5.70
N ASP A 328 -12.53 8.57 -6.17
CA ASP A 328 -12.55 7.18 -5.77
C ASP A 328 -11.23 6.48 -6.11
N SER A 329 -10.56 5.88 -5.15
CA SER A 329 -9.47 4.97 -5.42
C SER A 329 -9.95 3.77 -6.24
N LYS A 330 -9.10 3.28 -7.13
CA LYS A 330 -9.52 2.32 -8.16
C LYS A 330 -8.67 1.06 -8.15
N LEU A 331 -9.30 -0.03 -8.55
CA LEU A 331 -8.61 -1.15 -9.16
C LEU A 331 -8.45 -0.84 -10.64
N VAL A 332 -7.23 -0.82 -11.15
CA VAL A 332 -6.90 -0.58 -12.55
C VAL A 332 -6.37 -1.87 -13.15
N VAL A 333 -6.88 -2.25 -14.31
CA VAL A 333 -6.41 -3.43 -15.06
C VAL A 333 -5.60 -2.99 -16.26
N LEU A 334 -4.36 -3.45 -16.33
CA LEU A 334 -3.41 -3.15 -17.39
C LEU A 334 -3.14 -4.38 -18.25
N ASP A 335 -3.35 -4.28 -19.58
CA ASP A 335 -2.84 -5.26 -20.54
C ASP A 335 -1.32 -5.09 -20.68
N ARG A 336 -0.56 -6.08 -20.22
CA ARG A 336 0.90 -6.03 -20.18
C ARG A 336 1.58 -6.10 -21.54
N LYS A 337 0.88 -6.59 -22.56
CA LYS A 337 1.44 -6.69 -23.91
C LYS A 337 1.49 -5.33 -24.61
N ASN A 338 0.43 -4.55 -24.42
CA ASN A 338 0.21 -3.31 -25.14
C ASN A 338 0.39 -2.07 -24.24
N ASP A 339 0.56 -2.26 -22.93
CA ASP A 339 0.56 -1.20 -21.89
C ASP A 339 -0.75 -0.37 -21.89
N HIS A 340 -1.88 -1.01 -22.17
CA HIS A 340 -3.17 -0.33 -22.20
C HIS A 340 -3.94 -0.59 -20.91
N ILE A 341 -4.56 0.45 -20.36
CA ILE A 341 -5.58 0.30 -19.32
C ILE A 341 -6.86 -0.20 -20.01
N VAL A 342 -7.31 -1.37 -19.60
CA VAL A 342 -8.50 -2.01 -20.18
C VAL A 342 -9.72 -1.91 -19.28
N GLU A 343 -9.53 -1.68 -17.97
CA GLU A 343 -10.62 -1.54 -17.02
C GLU A 343 -10.19 -0.68 -15.81
N GLU A 344 -11.14 0.08 -15.29
CA GLU A 344 -11.01 0.82 -14.03
C GLU A 344 -12.26 0.58 -13.19
N VAL A 345 -12.09 0.05 -11.99
CA VAL A 345 -13.18 -0.24 -11.06
C VAL A 345 -13.04 0.63 -9.83
N SER A 346 -14.07 1.41 -9.52
CA SER A 346 -14.14 2.12 -8.24
C SER A 346 -14.17 1.12 -7.09
N ALA A 347 -13.11 1.08 -6.30
CA ALA A 347 -12.93 0.09 -5.25
C ALA A 347 -13.29 0.61 -3.86
N CYS A 348 -13.50 1.90 -3.75
CA CYS A 348 -13.51 2.53 -2.43
C CYS A 348 -14.83 3.13 -1.97
N LYS A 349 -15.87 3.13 -2.79
CA LYS A 349 -17.20 3.57 -2.31
C LYS A 349 -17.68 2.78 -1.09
N SER A 350 -17.34 1.50 -1.04
CA SER A 350 -17.69 0.63 0.09
C SER A 350 -16.69 0.69 1.25
N CYS A 351 -15.48 1.19 1.05
CA CYS A 351 -14.46 1.26 2.11
C CYS A 351 -14.65 2.44 3.06
N HIS A 352 -15.45 3.43 2.68
CA HIS A 352 -15.57 4.71 3.38
C HIS A 352 -16.95 5.04 3.88
N GLN A 353 -17.87 4.12 3.79
CA GLN A 353 -19.21 4.29 4.32
C GLN A 353 -19.45 3.33 5.49
N PRO A 354 -19.01 3.65 6.70
CA PRO A 354 -19.48 2.91 7.86
C PRO A 354 -20.97 3.18 7.98
N ASN A 355 -21.77 2.13 7.96
CA ASN A 355 -23.23 2.17 8.20
C ASN A 355 -24.03 3.13 7.28
N GLY A 356 -23.64 3.27 6.01
CA GLY A 356 -24.37 4.09 5.05
C GLY A 356 -24.18 5.60 5.20
N ILE A 357 -23.27 6.05 6.03
CA ILE A 357 -22.91 7.46 6.16
C ILE A 357 -21.87 7.80 5.08
N GLU A 358 -22.22 8.68 4.14
CA GLU A 358 -21.30 9.19 3.15
C GLU A 358 -20.25 10.07 3.84
N VAL A 359 -19.04 9.57 3.98
CA VAL A 359 -17.92 10.34 4.51
C VAL A 359 -17.33 11.18 3.38
N LYS A 360 -17.73 12.43 3.28
CA LYS A 360 -17.03 13.40 2.44
C LYS A 360 -15.70 13.75 3.09
N MET A 361 -14.64 13.16 2.58
CA MET A 361 -13.29 13.55 3.00
C MET A 361 -12.89 14.82 2.25
N ASP A 362 -12.67 15.89 2.99
CA ASP A 362 -12.40 17.24 2.45
C ASP A 362 -11.09 17.40 1.68
N LYS A 363 -10.29 16.45 1.49
CA LYS A 363 -9.07 16.34 0.65
C LYS A 363 -8.34 15.04 0.98
N GLY A 364 -8.87 13.97 0.61
CA GLY A 364 -8.14 12.73 0.74
C GLY A 364 -9.08 11.57 0.56
N SER A 365 -9.12 11.08 -0.65
CA SER A 365 -9.66 9.75 -0.86
C SER A 365 -8.85 8.79 -0.02
N PRO A 366 -9.47 7.85 0.59
CA PRO A 366 -8.81 6.78 1.31
C PRO A 366 -7.90 6.06 0.36
N LEU A 367 -6.72 5.88 0.82
CA LEU A 367 -5.65 5.33 0.04
C LEU A 367 -5.80 3.82 0.00
N LEU A 368 -5.99 3.29 -1.18
CA LEU A 368 -5.84 1.87 -1.43
C LEU A 368 -4.36 1.49 -1.40
N CYS A 369 -4.07 0.38 -0.76
CA CYS A 369 -2.72 -0.12 -0.54
C CYS A 369 -2.52 -1.50 -1.16
N GLY A 370 -2.17 -2.49 -0.35
CA GLY A 370 -1.90 -3.83 -0.81
C GLY A 370 -3.09 -4.48 -1.52
N ILE A 371 -2.82 -5.20 -2.58
CA ILE A 371 -3.81 -6.01 -3.30
C ILE A 371 -3.41 -7.48 -3.25
N THR A 372 -4.37 -8.34 -2.94
CA THR A 372 -4.24 -9.78 -3.14
C THR A 372 -5.49 -10.33 -3.83
N VAL A 373 -5.32 -11.40 -4.57
CA VAL A 373 -6.42 -11.99 -5.35
C VAL A 373 -6.55 -13.46 -5.01
N ASP A 374 -7.75 -13.87 -4.65
CA ASP A 374 -8.14 -15.27 -4.61
C ASP A 374 -8.60 -15.70 -5.99
N TRP A 375 -7.69 -16.33 -6.73
CA TRP A 375 -7.99 -16.88 -8.05
C TRP A 375 -8.75 -18.19 -7.88
N HIS A 376 -9.94 -18.27 -8.46
CA HIS A 376 -10.66 -19.54 -8.56
C HIS A 376 -10.20 -20.24 -9.83
N PRO A 377 -9.41 -21.33 -9.74
CA PRO A 377 -9.11 -22.13 -10.93
C PRO A 377 -10.43 -22.61 -11.53
N GLY A 378 -10.59 -22.47 -12.83
CA GLY A 378 -11.82 -22.80 -13.54
C GLY A 378 -12.32 -24.19 -13.13
N LYS A 379 -13.62 -24.26 -12.80
CA LYS A 379 -14.32 -25.53 -12.70
C LYS A 379 -14.49 -26.12 -14.08
#